data_f871e2079db783db4457c7504585ad9c
#
_entry.id   f871e2079db783db4457c7504585ad9c
#
_cell.length_a   1.000
_cell.length_b   1.000
_cell.length_c   1.000
_cell.angle_alpha   90.00
_cell.angle_beta   90.00
_cell.angle_gamma   90.00
#
_symmetry.space_group_name_H-M   'P 1'
#
loop_
_entity.id
_entity.type
_entity.pdbx_description
1 polymer ?
#
loop_
_entity_poly.entity_id
_entity_poly.type
_entity_poly.pdbx_seq_one_letter_code
_entity_poly.pdbx_strand_id
1 'polypeptide(L)'
;MGNRITARQARAWSLGALSAPAAMALAGLCWTWVLLGGTLAACVLLAMGRLLRRTGCGLPAAFTLAFGRAGGTIAAGLELLWLLAASAGAASAVRLAFETNPGPMAPAVLLLLAALACGKGGRRAAAASGVLTLVLTLLYSIIVLTSLRHLRPDWCKPWGSAVDAGMSLCVGLSPACVLFASQPESERCGGGWGCAALAALAPAILALITAGCLSPELARVSKLPLYTLTKSLSVLSVMERFEPLLSVSLMLGLFLLLTAIVCAAGDLMPLIGGAKQADRGTAAFCLAAFAGSLGADRVPAVFWATGAATFWGILPVLTLVIVDIKKIKKF
;
A
#
# COMPACT_ATOMS: atom_id res chain seq x y z
N MET A 1 9.35 -10.24 25.86
CA MET A 1 7.96 -9.89 25.46
C MET A 1 7.98 -9.57 23.98
N GLY A 2 7.34 -10.43 23.16
CA GLY A 2 7.49 -10.41 21.71
C GLY A 2 6.94 -9.19 21.02
N ASN A 3 7.56 -8.88 19.92
CA ASN A 3 7.27 -7.76 18.97
C ASN A 3 5.97 -8.01 18.18
N ARG A 4 4.86 -8.30 18.85
CA ARG A 4 3.62 -8.73 18.22
C ARG A 4 2.70 -7.55 17.94
N ILE A 5 2.30 -7.41 16.69
CA ILE A 5 1.33 -6.41 16.22
C ILE A 5 -0.06 -7.01 16.37
N THR A 6 -0.99 -6.27 16.99
CA THR A 6 -2.38 -6.74 17.12
C THR A 6 -3.09 -6.73 15.77
N ALA A 7 -4.09 -7.62 15.58
CA ALA A 7 -4.88 -7.66 14.35
C ALA A 7 -5.58 -6.32 14.03
N ARG A 8 -5.95 -5.54 15.06
CA ARG A 8 -6.54 -4.21 14.90
C ARG A 8 -5.53 -3.21 14.34
N GLN A 9 -4.30 -3.23 14.84
CA GLN A 9 -3.20 -2.38 14.36
C GLN A 9 -2.81 -2.75 12.92
N ALA A 10 -2.69 -4.03 12.61
CA ALA A 10 -2.38 -4.50 11.25
C ALA A 10 -3.44 -4.05 10.23
N ARG A 11 -4.73 -4.09 10.63
CA ARG A 11 -5.83 -3.58 9.78
C ARG A 11 -5.73 -2.09 9.53
N ALA A 12 -5.57 -1.30 10.59
CA ALA A 12 -5.43 0.14 10.47
C ALA A 12 -4.22 0.49 9.59
N TRP A 13 -3.10 -0.17 9.81
CA TRP A 13 -1.90 0.04 9.01
C TRP A 13 -2.10 -0.32 7.53
N SER A 14 -2.77 -1.46 7.24
CA SER A 14 -3.10 -1.86 5.87
C SER A 14 -3.98 -0.85 5.14
N LEU A 15 -5.01 -0.32 5.82
CA LEU A 15 -5.87 0.73 5.26
C LEU A 15 -5.12 2.04 5.01
N GLY A 16 -4.29 2.44 5.97
CA GLY A 16 -3.45 3.63 5.84
C GLY A 16 -2.43 3.51 4.70
N ALA A 17 -1.79 2.35 4.56
CA ALA A 17 -0.83 2.09 3.50
C ALA A 17 -1.47 2.07 2.09
N LEU A 18 -2.76 1.69 1.99
CA LEU A 18 -3.51 1.72 0.73
C LEU A 18 -3.94 3.14 0.33
N SER A 19 -4.14 4.04 1.29
CA SER A 19 -4.82 5.32 1.07
C SER A 19 -4.15 6.21 0.02
N ALA A 20 -2.84 6.39 0.10
CA ALA A 20 -2.10 7.24 -0.84
C ALA A 20 -1.99 6.62 -2.24
N PRO A 21 -1.58 5.35 -2.43
CA PRO A 21 -1.60 4.72 -3.74
C PRO A 21 -2.98 4.75 -4.40
N ALA A 22 -4.05 4.52 -3.63
CA ALA A 22 -5.42 4.59 -4.15
C ALA A 22 -5.79 6.00 -4.63
N ALA A 23 -5.49 7.03 -3.84
CA ALA A 23 -5.77 8.42 -4.19
C ALA A 23 -4.96 8.89 -5.39
N MET A 24 -3.71 8.45 -5.53
CA MET A 24 -2.82 8.89 -6.59
C MET A 24 -3.03 8.13 -7.91
N ALA A 25 -3.22 6.81 -7.84
CA ALA A 25 -3.24 5.97 -9.04
C ALA A 25 -4.65 5.60 -9.52
N LEU A 26 -5.64 5.55 -8.62
CA LEU A 26 -6.97 5.02 -8.96
C LEU A 26 -8.04 6.09 -9.12
N ALA A 27 -7.85 7.29 -8.55
CA ALA A 27 -8.87 8.34 -8.57
C ALA A 27 -9.25 8.83 -9.99
N GLY A 28 -8.37 8.64 -11.00
CA GLY A 28 -8.62 8.99 -12.40
C GLY A 28 -9.12 7.82 -13.26
N LEU A 29 -9.35 6.65 -12.68
CA LEU A 29 -9.78 5.45 -13.38
C LEU A 29 -11.31 5.27 -13.28
N CYS A 30 -11.84 4.38 -14.10
CA CYS A 30 -13.26 4.03 -14.04
C CYS A 30 -13.59 3.27 -12.75
N TRP A 31 -14.54 3.78 -11.99
CA TRP A 31 -14.91 3.24 -10.68
C TRP A 31 -15.36 1.77 -10.71
N THR A 32 -16.02 1.31 -11.79
CA THR A 32 -16.47 -0.09 -11.94
C THR A 32 -15.28 -1.05 -12.06
N TRP A 33 -14.28 -0.68 -12.84
CA TRP A 33 -13.05 -1.45 -12.99
C TRP A 33 -12.17 -1.36 -11.74
N VAL A 34 -12.16 -0.20 -11.07
CA VAL A 34 -11.49 -0.05 -9.77
C VAL A 34 -12.12 -0.94 -8.72
N LEU A 35 -13.44 -1.04 -8.69
CA LEU A 35 -14.16 -1.93 -7.78
C LEU A 35 -13.85 -3.41 -8.09
N LEU A 36 -13.85 -3.80 -9.37
CA LEU A 36 -13.52 -5.16 -9.79
C LEU A 36 -12.09 -5.54 -9.39
N GLY A 37 -11.10 -4.73 -9.73
CA GLY A 37 -9.70 -4.97 -9.36
C GLY A 37 -9.48 -4.98 -7.85
N GLY A 38 -10.11 -4.06 -7.13
CA GLY A 38 -10.08 -4.00 -5.67
C GLY A 38 -10.69 -5.23 -5.01
N THR A 39 -11.81 -5.77 -5.53
CA THR A 39 -12.41 -7.01 -5.02
C THR A 39 -11.50 -8.22 -5.26
N LEU A 40 -10.84 -8.30 -6.41
CA LEU A 40 -9.85 -9.35 -6.69
C LEU A 40 -8.66 -9.25 -5.72
N ALA A 41 -8.11 -8.05 -5.49
CA ALA A 41 -7.05 -7.83 -4.51
C ALA A 41 -7.49 -8.24 -3.11
N ALA A 42 -8.70 -7.88 -2.71
CA ALA A 42 -9.29 -8.27 -1.42
C ALA A 42 -9.39 -9.79 -1.28
N CYS A 43 -9.80 -10.52 -2.33
CA CYS A 43 -9.83 -11.99 -2.33
C CYS A 43 -8.43 -12.58 -2.14
N VAL A 44 -7.40 -12.05 -2.81
CA VAL A 44 -6.01 -12.49 -2.66
C VAL A 44 -5.51 -12.26 -1.24
N LEU A 45 -5.70 -11.05 -0.69
CA LEU A 45 -5.30 -10.71 0.69
C LEU A 45 -6.02 -11.57 1.73
N LEU A 46 -7.29 -11.89 1.52
CA LEU A 46 -8.05 -12.80 2.37
C LEU A 46 -7.52 -14.24 2.30
N ALA A 47 -7.18 -14.71 1.09
CA ALA A 47 -6.57 -16.02 0.91
C ALA A 47 -5.22 -16.09 1.63
N MET A 48 -4.36 -15.08 1.46
CA MET A 48 -3.09 -14.96 2.19
C MET A 48 -3.31 -14.97 3.71
N GLY A 49 -4.24 -14.19 4.23
CA GLY A 49 -4.55 -14.14 5.65
C GLY A 49 -5.09 -15.47 6.21
N ARG A 50 -5.84 -16.24 5.41
CA ARG A 50 -6.30 -17.60 5.78
C ARG A 50 -5.15 -18.60 5.80
N LEU A 51 -4.31 -18.56 4.77
CA LEU A 51 -3.15 -19.46 4.66
C LEU A 51 -2.11 -19.17 5.75
N LEU A 52 -1.82 -17.91 6.06
CA LEU A 52 -0.96 -17.53 7.19
C LEU A 52 -1.46 -18.08 8.52
N ARG A 53 -2.77 -18.05 8.76
CA ARG A 53 -3.36 -18.65 9.97
C ARG A 53 -3.20 -20.16 10.01
N ARG A 54 -3.42 -20.87 8.90
CA ARG A 54 -3.26 -22.31 8.82
C ARG A 54 -1.82 -22.74 8.99
N THR A 55 -0.90 -22.03 8.35
CA THR A 55 0.54 -22.34 8.43
C THR A 55 1.12 -21.98 9.80
N GLY A 56 0.55 -20.98 10.50
CA GLY A 56 1.03 -20.50 11.81
C GLY A 56 2.45 -19.92 11.77
N CYS A 57 2.98 -19.56 10.59
CA CYS A 57 4.29 -18.96 10.42
C CYS A 57 4.17 -17.63 9.68
N GLY A 58 5.08 -16.68 9.94
CA GLY A 58 5.19 -15.44 9.17
C GLY A 58 5.66 -15.72 7.74
N LEU A 59 5.38 -14.79 6.80
CA LEU A 59 5.80 -14.92 5.39
C LEU A 59 7.31 -15.15 5.22
N PRO A 60 8.22 -14.47 5.94
CA PRO A 60 9.66 -14.74 5.84
C PRO A 60 10.00 -16.20 6.20
N ALA A 61 9.42 -16.74 7.26
CA ALA A 61 9.61 -18.14 7.64
C ALA A 61 8.97 -19.11 6.64
N ALA A 62 7.87 -18.74 6.01
CA ALA A 62 7.20 -19.54 5.00
C ALA A 62 8.08 -19.76 3.77
N PHE A 63 8.90 -18.80 3.35
CA PHE A 63 9.83 -18.98 2.23
C PHE A 63 10.82 -20.12 2.48
N THR A 64 11.40 -20.19 3.68
CA THR A 64 12.34 -21.26 4.03
C THR A 64 11.65 -22.62 4.16
N LEU A 65 10.42 -22.65 4.67
CA LEU A 65 9.63 -23.89 4.77
C LEU A 65 9.18 -24.40 3.41
N ALA A 66 8.80 -23.49 2.49
CA ALA A 66 8.32 -23.85 1.16
C ALA A 66 9.47 -24.34 0.26
N PHE A 67 10.54 -23.57 0.17
CA PHE A 67 11.59 -23.75 -0.85
C PHE A 67 12.91 -24.30 -0.27
N GLY A 68 12.97 -24.60 1.05
CA GLY A 68 14.20 -24.96 1.74
C GLY A 68 15.11 -23.74 1.98
N ARG A 69 16.29 -23.96 2.57
CA ARG A 69 17.18 -22.86 2.96
C ARG A 69 17.67 -22.03 1.76
N ALA A 70 18.19 -22.67 0.74
CA ALA A 70 18.72 -21.98 -0.44
C ALA A 70 17.61 -21.29 -1.25
N GLY A 71 16.52 -22.00 -1.57
CA GLY A 71 15.38 -21.44 -2.30
C GLY A 71 14.69 -20.32 -1.53
N GLY A 72 14.57 -20.45 -0.21
CA GLY A 72 14.03 -19.41 0.67
C GLY A 72 14.86 -18.14 0.69
N THR A 73 16.20 -18.25 0.68
CA THR A 73 17.10 -17.09 0.59
C THR A 73 16.97 -16.39 -0.77
N ILE A 74 16.86 -17.15 -1.87
CA ILE A 74 16.64 -16.57 -3.21
C ILE A 74 15.28 -15.84 -3.27
N ALA A 75 14.20 -16.48 -2.80
CA ALA A 75 12.88 -15.88 -2.77
C ALA A 75 12.84 -14.59 -1.92
N ALA A 76 13.48 -14.61 -0.74
CA ALA A 76 13.61 -13.44 0.11
C ALA A 76 14.44 -12.32 -0.55
N GLY A 77 15.49 -12.68 -1.30
CA GLY A 77 16.29 -11.72 -2.07
C GLY A 77 15.51 -11.04 -3.19
N LEU A 78 14.73 -11.80 -3.94
CA LEU A 78 13.86 -11.27 -4.99
C LEU A 78 12.77 -10.36 -4.40
N GLU A 79 12.15 -10.76 -3.30
CA GLU A 79 11.17 -9.94 -2.59
C GLU A 79 11.80 -8.66 -2.06
N LEU A 80 13.02 -8.72 -1.51
CA LEU A 80 13.74 -7.55 -1.03
C LEU A 80 14.05 -6.56 -2.17
N LEU A 81 14.42 -7.04 -3.35
CA LEU A 81 14.63 -6.20 -4.54
C LEU A 81 13.32 -5.54 -4.98
N TRP A 82 12.21 -6.28 -4.92
CA TRP A 82 10.90 -5.69 -5.20
C TRP A 82 10.51 -4.63 -4.18
N LEU A 83 10.69 -4.90 -2.88
CA LEU A 83 10.42 -3.91 -1.82
C LEU A 83 11.29 -2.66 -1.98
N LEU A 84 12.54 -2.81 -2.44
CA LEU A 84 13.42 -1.68 -2.77
C LEU A 84 12.86 -0.84 -3.92
N ALA A 85 12.44 -1.48 -5.01
CA ALA A 85 11.80 -0.79 -6.11
C ALA A 85 10.50 -0.09 -5.66
N ALA A 86 9.64 -0.79 -4.94
CA ALA A 86 8.37 -0.24 -4.43
C ALA A 86 8.59 0.95 -3.49
N SER A 87 9.62 0.89 -2.61
CA SER A 87 9.96 2.03 -1.74
C SER A 87 10.49 3.23 -2.53
N ALA A 88 11.29 2.99 -3.58
CA ALA A 88 11.77 4.04 -4.47
C ALA A 88 10.60 4.71 -5.22
N GLY A 89 9.65 3.92 -5.73
CA GLY A 89 8.43 4.42 -6.36
C GLY A 89 7.55 5.22 -5.40
N ALA A 90 7.30 4.71 -4.19
CA ALA A 90 6.54 5.42 -3.17
C ALA A 90 7.23 6.71 -2.72
N ALA A 91 8.55 6.71 -2.60
CA ALA A 91 9.32 7.89 -2.26
C ALA A 91 9.31 8.93 -3.39
N SER A 92 9.37 8.53 -4.68
CA SER A 92 9.24 9.45 -5.81
C SER A 92 7.85 10.09 -5.86
N ALA A 93 6.81 9.33 -5.51
CA ALA A 93 5.43 9.81 -5.46
C ALA A 93 5.22 10.96 -4.45
N VAL A 94 6.09 11.12 -3.46
CA VAL A 94 6.07 12.27 -2.53
C VAL A 94 6.12 13.61 -3.29
N ARG A 95 6.86 13.66 -4.39
CA ARG A 95 6.97 14.89 -5.21
C ARG A 95 5.63 15.28 -5.83
N LEU A 96 4.79 14.29 -6.14
CA LEU A 96 3.46 14.52 -6.69
C LEU A 96 2.47 15.02 -5.64
N ALA A 97 2.72 14.79 -4.35
CA ALA A 97 1.88 15.27 -3.26
C ALA A 97 1.95 16.79 -3.06
N PHE A 98 2.85 17.47 -3.75
CA PHE A 98 2.99 18.93 -3.72
C PHE A 98 2.84 19.51 -5.13
N GLU A 99 2.21 20.66 -5.22
CA GLU A 99 2.08 21.40 -6.48
C GLU A 99 3.43 21.92 -6.98
N THR A 100 4.24 22.43 -6.04
CA THR A 100 5.62 22.83 -6.28
C THR A 100 6.54 21.67 -5.99
N ASN A 101 7.43 21.33 -6.92
CA ASN A 101 8.38 20.24 -6.70
C ASN A 101 9.23 20.52 -5.43
N PRO A 102 9.06 19.78 -4.33
CA PRO A 102 9.75 20.03 -3.06
C PRO A 102 11.23 19.62 -3.11
N GLY A 103 11.73 19.27 -4.32
CA GLY A 103 13.09 18.78 -4.50
C GLY A 103 13.32 17.38 -3.90
N PRO A 104 14.57 16.91 -3.84
CA PRO A 104 14.91 15.58 -3.34
C PRO A 104 14.80 15.45 -1.81
N MET A 105 14.68 16.55 -1.07
CA MET A 105 14.65 16.54 0.39
C MET A 105 13.40 15.85 0.96
N ALA A 106 12.22 16.07 0.37
CA ALA A 106 10.98 15.50 0.90
C ALA A 106 10.95 13.96 0.87
N PRO A 107 11.34 13.27 -0.24
CA PRO A 107 11.53 11.82 -0.22
C PRO A 107 12.53 11.33 0.82
N ALA A 108 13.65 12.03 0.98
CA ALA A 108 14.69 11.68 1.95
C ALA A 108 14.18 11.76 3.39
N VAL A 109 13.50 12.84 3.76
CA VAL A 109 12.91 13.02 5.09
C VAL A 109 11.88 11.93 5.38
N LEU A 110 11.02 11.61 4.42
CA LEU A 110 9.98 10.59 4.61
C LEU A 110 10.59 9.19 4.80
N LEU A 111 11.60 8.84 4.02
CA LEU A 111 12.34 7.59 4.18
C LEU A 111 13.07 7.51 5.52
N LEU A 112 13.69 8.61 5.96
CA LEU A 112 14.35 8.70 7.26
C LEU A 112 13.33 8.49 8.40
N LEU A 113 12.18 9.18 8.34
CA LEU A 113 11.11 9.01 9.31
C LEU A 113 10.58 7.57 9.33
N ALA A 114 10.42 6.95 8.17
CA ALA A 114 10.00 5.56 8.05
C ALA A 114 11.04 4.61 8.69
N ALA A 115 12.34 4.82 8.43
CA ALA A 115 13.41 4.05 9.04
C ALA A 115 13.45 4.18 10.56
N LEU A 116 13.31 5.40 11.08
CA LEU A 116 13.25 5.68 12.53
C LEU A 116 12.02 5.03 13.20
N ALA A 117 10.88 5.05 12.52
CA ALA A 117 9.66 4.40 13.02
C ALA A 117 9.80 2.87 13.08
N CYS A 118 10.56 2.28 12.15
CA CYS A 118 10.79 0.82 12.07
C CYS A 118 11.91 0.33 13.00
N GLY A 119 12.81 1.19 13.46
CA GLY A 119 14.04 0.86 14.21
C GLY A 119 13.87 0.07 15.52
N LYS A 120 12.64 -0.26 15.93
CA LYS A 120 12.32 -1.19 17.03
C LYS A 120 11.23 -2.19 16.63
N GLY A 121 11.36 -2.78 15.44
CA GLY A 121 10.54 -3.91 15.00
C GLY A 121 9.09 -3.55 14.64
N GLY A 122 8.85 -2.46 13.92
CA GLY A 122 7.53 -2.12 13.36
C GLY A 122 6.42 -1.81 14.39
N ARG A 123 6.62 -2.14 15.67
CA ARG A 123 5.59 -1.98 16.71
C ARG A 123 5.17 -0.53 16.93
N ARG A 124 6.12 0.40 16.82
CA ARG A 124 5.84 1.83 16.95
C ARG A 124 5.03 2.35 15.77
N ALA A 125 5.41 1.94 14.56
CA ALA A 125 4.69 2.28 13.35
C ALA A 125 3.26 1.70 13.37
N ALA A 126 3.10 0.45 13.80
CA ALA A 126 1.81 -0.19 13.97
C ALA A 126 0.95 0.48 15.06
N ALA A 127 1.53 0.94 16.16
CA ALA A 127 0.81 1.68 17.19
C ALA A 127 0.33 3.05 16.67
N ALA A 128 1.19 3.78 15.97
CA ALA A 128 0.86 5.06 15.36
C ALA A 128 -0.15 4.92 14.22
N SER A 129 -0.15 3.81 13.48
CA SER A 129 -1.03 3.60 12.33
C SER A 129 -2.50 3.71 12.66
N GLY A 130 -2.92 3.32 13.88
CA GLY A 130 -4.31 3.43 14.31
C GLY A 130 -4.81 4.88 14.31
N VAL A 131 -4.04 5.79 14.88
CA VAL A 131 -4.36 7.21 14.94
C VAL A 131 -4.23 7.86 13.56
N LEU A 132 -3.14 7.57 12.84
CA LEU A 132 -2.91 8.14 11.52
C LEU A 132 -3.98 7.71 10.51
N THR A 133 -4.42 6.45 10.54
CA THR A 133 -5.49 5.96 9.67
C THR A 133 -6.83 6.59 10.03
N LEU A 134 -7.11 6.85 11.31
CA LEU A 134 -8.30 7.59 11.73
C LEU A 134 -8.28 9.01 11.13
N VAL A 135 -7.16 9.72 11.25
CA VAL A 135 -6.99 11.06 10.66
C VAL A 135 -7.17 11.02 9.14
N LEU A 136 -6.55 10.04 8.45
CA LEU A 136 -6.71 9.85 7.01
C LEU A 136 -8.18 9.62 6.61
N THR A 137 -8.87 8.74 7.34
CA THR A 137 -10.28 8.45 7.07
C THR A 137 -11.13 9.71 7.22
N LEU A 138 -10.87 10.51 8.25
CA LEU A 138 -11.57 11.77 8.47
C LEU A 138 -11.30 12.77 7.34
N LEU A 139 -10.04 12.95 6.93
CA LEU A 139 -9.66 13.87 5.86
C LEU A 139 -10.30 13.47 4.51
N TYR A 140 -10.22 12.18 4.14
CA TYR A 140 -10.88 11.70 2.92
C TYR A 140 -12.41 11.79 3.02
N SER A 141 -13.01 11.56 4.18
CA SER A 141 -14.44 11.72 4.37
C SER A 141 -14.90 13.16 4.17
N ILE A 142 -14.11 14.14 4.60
CA ILE A 142 -14.40 15.57 4.34
C ILE A 142 -14.38 15.84 2.83
N ILE A 143 -13.34 15.38 2.11
CA ILE A 143 -13.24 15.56 0.66
C ILE A 143 -14.44 14.91 -0.04
N VAL A 144 -14.80 13.68 0.32
CA VAL A 144 -15.94 12.95 -0.24
C VAL A 144 -17.26 13.70 0.00
N LEU A 145 -17.55 14.07 1.24
CA LEU A 145 -18.81 14.73 1.60
C LEU A 145 -18.97 16.09 0.93
N THR A 146 -17.89 16.87 0.84
CA THR A 146 -17.92 18.16 0.16
C THR A 146 -18.14 18.02 -1.36
N SER A 147 -17.55 16.97 -1.95
CA SER A 147 -17.66 16.68 -3.39
C SER A 147 -19.05 16.20 -3.80
N LEU A 148 -19.83 15.56 -2.89
CA LEU A 148 -21.18 15.05 -3.21
C LEU A 148 -22.13 16.12 -3.76
N ARG A 149 -21.96 17.37 -3.35
CA ARG A 149 -22.79 18.50 -3.84
C ARG A 149 -22.53 18.85 -5.31
N HIS A 150 -21.37 18.49 -5.82
CA HIS A 150 -20.91 18.79 -7.18
C HIS A 150 -21.00 17.58 -8.12
N LEU A 151 -21.51 16.45 -7.61
CA LEU A 151 -21.59 15.20 -8.36
C LEU A 151 -22.63 15.32 -9.48
N ARG A 152 -22.22 15.01 -10.71
CA ARG A 152 -23.10 14.92 -11.89
C ARG A 152 -23.36 13.46 -12.24
N PRO A 153 -24.60 12.97 -12.12
CA PRO A 153 -24.93 11.56 -12.37
C PRO A 153 -24.56 11.07 -13.77
N ASP A 154 -24.66 11.97 -14.77
CA ASP A 154 -24.33 11.64 -16.17
C ASP A 154 -22.87 11.25 -16.38
N TRP A 155 -21.97 11.75 -15.54
CA TRP A 155 -20.53 11.45 -15.56
C TRP A 155 -20.17 10.19 -14.78
N CYS A 156 -21.09 9.62 -14.03
CA CYS A 156 -20.89 8.39 -13.26
C CYS A 156 -21.08 7.11 -14.09
N LYS A 157 -21.36 7.22 -15.40
CA LYS A 157 -21.53 6.06 -16.28
C LYS A 157 -20.24 5.25 -16.37
N PRO A 158 -20.33 3.90 -16.49
CA PRO A 158 -19.16 3.06 -16.69
C PRO A 158 -18.41 3.42 -17.98
N TRP A 159 -17.08 3.52 -17.89
CA TRP A 159 -16.16 3.79 -19.00
C TRP A 159 -14.80 3.09 -18.74
N GLY A 160 -13.82 3.25 -19.62
CA GLY A 160 -12.49 2.68 -19.42
C GLY A 160 -12.33 1.26 -19.96
N SER A 161 -11.32 0.54 -19.47
CA SER A 161 -10.94 -0.77 -19.97
C SER A 161 -10.51 -1.73 -18.84
N ALA A 162 -10.35 -3.01 -19.17
CA ALA A 162 -9.86 -4.03 -18.23
C ALA A 162 -8.46 -3.72 -17.66
N VAL A 163 -7.68 -2.84 -18.32
CA VAL A 163 -6.38 -2.37 -17.81
C VAL A 163 -6.56 -1.62 -16.49
N ASP A 164 -7.66 -0.86 -16.35
CA ASP A 164 -7.99 -0.14 -15.11
C ASP A 164 -8.20 -1.11 -13.94
N ALA A 165 -8.82 -2.29 -14.20
CA ALA A 165 -8.95 -3.34 -13.19
C ALA A 165 -7.59 -3.94 -12.80
N GLY A 166 -6.71 -4.14 -13.79
CA GLY A 166 -5.34 -4.60 -13.53
C GLY A 166 -4.56 -3.64 -12.64
N MET A 167 -4.63 -2.34 -12.93
CA MET A 167 -4.01 -1.30 -12.09
C MET A 167 -4.60 -1.27 -10.69
N SER A 168 -5.92 -1.39 -10.57
CA SER A 168 -6.60 -1.44 -9.27
C SER A 168 -6.24 -2.69 -8.47
N LEU A 169 -6.13 -3.85 -9.11
CA LEU A 169 -5.63 -5.07 -8.47
C LEU A 169 -4.24 -4.85 -7.87
N CYS A 170 -3.33 -4.26 -8.63
CA CYS A 170 -1.95 -4.05 -8.22
C CYS A 170 -1.83 -3.08 -7.05
N VAL A 171 -2.53 -1.95 -7.10
CA VAL A 171 -2.61 -0.98 -6.01
C VAL A 171 -3.29 -1.59 -4.79
N GLY A 172 -4.36 -2.36 -5.00
CA GLY A 172 -5.09 -3.08 -3.95
C GLY A 172 -4.26 -4.14 -3.22
N LEU A 173 -3.16 -4.62 -3.82
CA LEU A 173 -2.22 -5.54 -3.18
C LEU A 173 -1.16 -4.83 -2.32
N SER A 174 -1.03 -3.50 -2.36
CA SER A 174 -0.05 -2.77 -1.54
C SER A 174 -0.11 -3.08 -0.03
N PRO A 175 -1.27 -3.38 0.60
CA PRO A 175 -1.31 -3.81 2.00
C PRO A 175 -0.61 -5.14 2.28
N ALA A 176 -0.26 -5.93 1.26
CA ALA A 176 0.49 -7.18 1.45
C ALA A 176 1.82 -6.95 2.18
N CYS A 177 2.48 -5.80 1.97
CA CYS A 177 3.71 -5.45 2.70
C CYS A 177 3.53 -5.44 4.23
N VAL A 178 2.34 -5.08 4.72
CA VAL A 178 2.03 -5.15 6.16
C VAL A 178 1.97 -6.60 6.65
N LEU A 179 1.52 -7.54 5.81
CA LEU A 179 1.51 -8.96 6.15
C LEU A 179 2.91 -9.57 6.24
N PHE A 180 3.88 -9.02 5.50
CA PHE A 180 5.29 -9.39 5.66
C PHE A 180 5.87 -8.89 6.98
N ALA A 181 5.49 -7.66 7.39
CA ALA A 181 5.98 -7.01 8.61
C ALA A 181 5.25 -7.50 9.88
N SER A 182 4.06 -8.07 9.75
CA SER A 182 3.27 -8.55 10.88
C SER A 182 3.49 -10.04 11.12
N GLN A 183 4.06 -10.40 12.27
CA GLN A 183 4.05 -11.81 12.70
C GLN A 183 2.62 -12.18 13.14
N PRO A 184 2.03 -13.27 12.61
CA PRO A 184 0.68 -13.64 12.99
C PRO A 184 0.64 -14.03 14.48
N GLU A 185 -0.16 -13.31 15.27
CA GLU A 185 -0.63 -13.85 16.53
C GLU A 185 -1.64 -14.94 16.21
N SER A 186 -1.32 -16.17 16.58
CA SER A 186 -2.22 -17.30 16.45
C SER A 186 -3.62 -16.91 16.96
N GLU A 187 -4.66 -17.19 16.19
CA GLU A 187 -6.09 -17.28 16.51
C GLU A 187 -7.01 -16.06 16.27
N ARG A 188 -6.57 -14.79 16.26
CA ARG A 188 -7.53 -13.66 16.23
C ARG A 188 -7.56 -12.79 14.96
N CYS A 189 -6.90 -13.18 13.89
CA CYS A 189 -7.04 -12.46 12.61
C CYS A 189 -8.41 -12.66 11.91
N GLY A 190 -9.46 -12.94 12.67
CA GLY A 190 -10.82 -13.21 12.17
C GLY A 190 -11.55 -12.02 11.54
N GLY A 191 -10.99 -10.81 11.61
CA GLY A 191 -11.66 -9.62 11.10
C GLY A 191 -11.25 -9.17 9.69
N GLY A 192 -10.67 -10.05 8.86
CA GLY A 192 -10.16 -9.70 7.54
C GLY A 192 -11.21 -9.24 6.52
N TRP A 193 -12.48 -9.68 6.66
CA TRP A 193 -13.54 -9.37 5.71
C TRP A 193 -13.86 -7.86 5.63
N GLY A 194 -13.99 -7.20 6.76
CA GLY A 194 -14.31 -5.77 6.78
C GLY A 194 -13.21 -4.91 6.16
N CYS A 195 -11.94 -5.27 6.39
CA CYS A 195 -10.81 -4.55 5.79
C CYS A 195 -10.67 -4.81 4.30
N ALA A 196 -10.91 -6.04 3.85
CA ALA A 196 -10.89 -6.37 2.44
C ALA A 196 -12.02 -5.66 1.68
N ALA A 197 -13.24 -5.60 2.25
CA ALA A 197 -14.35 -4.87 1.68
C ALA A 197 -14.04 -3.35 1.60
N LEU A 198 -13.48 -2.76 2.66
CA LEU A 198 -13.09 -1.35 2.67
C LEU A 198 -11.94 -1.07 1.69
N ALA A 199 -11.00 -1.99 1.55
CA ALA A 199 -9.92 -1.88 0.58
C ALA A 199 -10.42 -1.89 -0.88
N ALA A 200 -11.53 -2.55 -1.17
CA ALA A 200 -12.16 -2.54 -2.49
C ALA A 200 -13.05 -1.30 -2.70
N LEU A 201 -13.88 -0.96 -1.70
CA LEU A 201 -14.90 0.08 -1.82
C LEU A 201 -14.31 1.50 -1.74
N ALA A 202 -13.36 1.76 -0.84
CA ALA A 202 -12.84 3.11 -0.64
C ALA A 202 -12.18 3.69 -1.90
N PRO A 203 -11.30 2.97 -2.64
CA PRO A 203 -10.77 3.46 -3.91
C PRO A 203 -11.85 3.67 -4.98
N ALA A 204 -12.84 2.78 -5.05
CA ALA A 204 -13.94 2.89 -6.02
C ALA A 204 -14.82 4.12 -5.76
N ILE A 205 -15.09 4.44 -4.49
CA ILE A 205 -15.80 5.66 -4.11
C ILE A 205 -15.00 6.91 -4.50
N LEU A 206 -13.68 6.93 -4.25
CA LEU A 206 -12.83 8.04 -4.66
C LEU A 206 -12.82 8.21 -6.17
N ALA A 207 -12.71 7.12 -6.93
CA ALA A 207 -12.75 7.16 -8.40
C ALA A 207 -14.12 7.64 -8.92
N LEU A 208 -15.23 7.15 -8.35
CA LEU A 208 -16.57 7.56 -8.69
C LEU A 208 -16.78 9.06 -8.49
N ILE A 209 -16.40 9.58 -7.33
CA ILE A 209 -16.56 10.99 -6.97
C ILE A 209 -15.68 11.86 -7.86
N THR A 210 -14.43 11.45 -8.08
CA THR A 210 -13.51 12.23 -8.90
C THR A 210 -14.03 12.33 -10.34
N ALA A 211 -14.43 11.22 -10.95
CA ALA A 211 -15.00 11.21 -12.30
C ALA A 211 -16.35 11.96 -12.36
N GLY A 212 -17.20 11.79 -11.35
CA GLY A 212 -18.51 12.43 -11.30
C GLY A 212 -18.47 13.94 -11.06
N CYS A 213 -17.37 14.48 -10.55
CA CYS A 213 -17.20 15.93 -10.35
C CYS A 213 -16.38 16.60 -11.46
N LEU A 214 -15.32 15.93 -11.97
CA LEU A 214 -14.40 16.50 -12.96
C LEU A 214 -14.76 16.19 -14.41
N SER A 215 -15.57 15.23 -14.71
CA SER A 215 -15.77 14.45 -15.92
C SER A 215 -14.73 13.32 -16.09
N PRO A 216 -15.14 12.21 -16.76
CA PRO A 216 -14.25 11.07 -17.01
C PRO A 216 -12.99 11.43 -17.82
N GLU A 217 -13.15 12.31 -18.81
CA GLU A 217 -12.06 12.76 -19.69
C GLU A 217 -11.01 13.56 -18.92
N LEU A 218 -11.44 14.55 -18.13
CA LEU A 218 -10.54 15.37 -17.33
C LEU A 218 -9.86 14.56 -16.22
N ALA A 219 -10.59 13.64 -15.59
CA ALA A 219 -10.04 12.77 -14.56
C ALA A 219 -8.91 11.89 -15.13
N ARG A 220 -9.06 11.38 -16.37
CA ARG A 220 -8.07 10.51 -17.01
C ARG A 220 -6.81 11.26 -17.46
N VAL A 221 -6.94 12.50 -17.91
CA VAL A 221 -5.82 13.31 -18.42
C VAL A 221 -5.04 13.95 -17.27
N SER A 222 -5.66 14.17 -16.13
CA SER A 222 -5.04 14.80 -14.98
C SER A 222 -3.96 13.90 -14.36
N LYS A 223 -2.77 14.43 -14.05
CA LYS A 223 -1.70 13.69 -13.35
C LYS A 223 -2.12 13.25 -11.94
N LEU A 224 -2.86 14.09 -11.23
CA LEU A 224 -3.44 13.85 -9.91
C LEU A 224 -4.90 14.31 -9.91
N PRO A 225 -5.83 13.43 -10.35
CA PRO A 225 -7.24 13.82 -10.52
C PRO A 225 -7.89 14.32 -9.23
N LEU A 226 -7.59 13.66 -8.11
CA LEU A 226 -8.12 14.06 -6.80
C LEU A 226 -7.61 15.44 -6.37
N TYR A 227 -6.38 15.81 -6.74
CA TYR A 227 -5.82 17.13 -6.49
C TYR A 227 -6.51 18.21 -7.34
N THR A 228 -6.77 17.91 -8.61
CA THR A 228 -7.54 18.78 -9.50
C THR A 228 -8.97 18.98 -8.97
N LEU A 229 -9.57 17.91 -8.41
CA LEU A 229 -10.88 18.00 -7.77
C LEU A 229 -10.85 18.94 -6.56
N THR A 230 -9.87 18.78 -5.66
CA THR A 230 -9.78 19.63 -4.45
C THR A 230 -9.55 21.10 -4.76
N LYS A 231 -8.90 21.42 -5.89
CA LYS A 231 -8.79 22.79 -6.40
C LYS A 231 -10.10 23.39 -6.86
N SER A 232 -10.98 22.57 -7.41
CA SER A 232 -12.28 23.03 -7.90
C SER A 232 -13.34 23.16 -6.81
N LEU A 233 -13.08 22.61 -5.61
CA LEU A 233 -14.00 22.66 -4.48
C LEU A 233 -13.80 23.96 -3.68
N SER A 234 -14.82 24.81 -3.67
CA SER A 234 -14.94 25.92 -2.72
C SER A 234 -16.03 25.57 -1.70
N VAL A 235 -15.70 25.59 -0.41
CA VAL A 235 -16.66 25.30 0.64
C VAL A 235 -16.87 26.54 1.51
N LEU A 236 -18.14 26.97 1.57
CA LEU A 236 -18.64 28.03 2.46
C LEU A 236 -17.97 29.41 2.28
N SER A 237 -17.39 29.73 1.12
CA SER A 237 -16.68 30.99 0.85
C SER A 237 -15.57 31.35 1.88
N VAL A 238 -15.33 30.49 2.86
CA VAL A 238 -14.36 30.68 3.95
C VAL A 238 -13.11 29.83 3.75
N MET A 239 -13.24 28.62 3.17
CA MET A 239 -12.11 27.75 2.83
C MET A 239 -12.02 27.60 1.31
N GLU A 240 -11.22 28.45 0.69
CA GLU A 240 -11.02 28.45 -0.77
C GLU A 240 -10.04 27.37 -1.26
N ARG A 241 -9.33 26.67 -0.35
CA ARG A 241 -8.27 25.73 -0.71
C ARG A 241 -8.28 24.47 0.15
N PHE A 242 -8.68 23.33 -0.44
CA PHE A 242 -8.60 22.00 0.17
C PHE A 242 -7.30 21.24 -0.17
N GLU A 243 -6.47 21.80 -1.04
CA GLU A 243 -5.21 21.19 -1.49
C GLU A 243 -4.28 20.81 -0.33
N PRO A 244 -4.07 21.66 0.72
CA PRO A 244 -3.19 21.29 1.82
C PRO A 244 -3.68 20.07 2.59
N LEU A 245 -5.00 19.89 2.75
CA LEU A 245 -5.57 18.72 3.42
C LEU A 245 -5.28 17.44 2.63
N LEU A 246 -5.40 17.48 1.31
CA LEU A 246 -5.06 16.35 0.45
C LEU A 246 -3.55 16.08 0.48
N SER A 247 -2.70 17.11 0.39
CA SER A 247 -1.24 16.95 0.46
C SER A 247 -0.82 16.28 1.77
N VAL A 248 -1.37 16.71 2.91
CA VAL A 248 -1.13 16.07 4.22
C VAL A 248 -1.62 14.62 4.22
N SER A 249 -2.81 14.36 3.67
CA SER A 249 -3.35 12.99 3.58
C SER A 249 -2.44 12.08 2.75
N LEU A 250 -1.97 12.54 1.59
CA LEU A 250 -1.06 11.78 0.74
C LEU A 250 0.26 11.51 1.44
N MET A 251 0.82 12.50 2.13
CA MET A 251 2.07 12.36 2.89
C MET A 251 1.93 11.34 4.03
N LEU A 252 0.85 11.39 4.79
CA LEU A 252 0.57 10.42 5.86
C LEU A 252 0.38 9.01 5.32
N GLY A 253 -0.34 8.86 4.21
CA GLY A 253 -0.54 7.56 3.55
C GLY A 253 0.75 6.99 2.99
N LEU A 254 1.59 7.79 2.33
CA LEU A 254 2.91 7.39 1.84
C LEU A 254 3.85 7.03 3.00
N PHE A 255 3.81 7.77 4.11
CA PHE A 255 4.56 7.44 5.31
C PHE A 255 4.16 6.05 5.85
N LEU A 256 2.86 5.75 5.94
CA LEU A 256 2.39 4.44 6.39
C LEU A 256 2.78 3.30 5.43
N LEU A 257 2.75 3.55 4.12
CA LEU A 257 3.21 2.58 3.13
C LEU A 257 4.73 2.35 3.24
N LEU A 258 5.53 3.41 3.29
CA LEU A 258 6.99 3.31 3.40
C LEU A 258 7.41 2.61 4.70
N THR A 259 6.75 2.92 5.83
CA THR A 259 7.02 2.22 7.09
C THR A 259 6.71 0.72 6.98
N ALA A 260 5.63 0.33 6.29
CA ALA A 260 5.31 -1.08 6.08
C ALA A 260 6.37 -1.78 5.22
N ILE A 261 6.81 -1.14 4.13
CA ILE A 261 7.84 -1.68 3.24
C ILE A 261 9.18 -1.81 3.96
N VAL A 262 9.61 -0.79 4.69
CA VAL A 262 10.89 -0.81 5.43
C VAL A 262 10.87 -1.86 6.54
N CYS A 263 9.75 -2.02 7.26
CA CYS A 263 9.61 -3.07 8.26
C CYS A 263 9.65 -4.46 7.62
N ALA A 264 8.94 -4.67 6.51
CA ALA A 264 8.96 -5.93 5.77
C ALA A 264 10.38 -6.27 5.28
N ALA A 265 11.11 -5.29 4.75
CA ALA A 265 12.49 -5.46 4.35
C ALA A 265 13.39 -5.84 5.55
N GLY A 266 13.20 -5.19 6.71
CA GLY A 266 13.91 -5.53 7.95
C GLY A 266 13.68 -6.96 8.43
N ASP A 267 12.47 -7.50 8.24
CA ASP A 267 12.13 -8.88 8.60
C ASP A 267 12.67 -9.93 7.60
N LEU A 268 12.92 -9.53 6.35
CA LEU A 268 13.52 -10.40 5.32
C LEU A 268 15.06 -10.43 5.36
N MET A 269 15.72 -9.34 5.78
CA MET A 269 17.18 -9.23 5.81
C MET A 269 17.91 -10.32 6.59
N PRO A 270 17.41 -10.78 7.76
CA PRO A 270 18.07 -11.86 8.51
C PRO A 270 18.17 -13.18 7.76
N LEU A 271 17.28 -13.43 6.77
CA LEU A 271 17.32 -14.63 5.93
C LEU A 271 18.48 -14.62 4.94
N ILE A 272 18.99 -13.44 4.60
CA ILE A 272 20.03 -13.24 3.58
C ILE A 272 21.40 -13.03 4.25
N GLY A 273 21.49 -12.10 5.22
CA GLY A 273 22.75 -11.64 5.80
C GLY A 273 22.97 -12.00 7.27
N GLY A 274 22.00 -12.69 7.92
CA GLY A 274 22.06 -12.98 9.35
C GLY A 274 21.65 -11.81 10.24
N ALA A 275 21.30 -12.12 11.49
CA ALA A 275 20.70 -11.18 12.44
C ALA A 275 21.57 -9.95 12.80
N LYS A 276 22.91 -10.10 12.77
CA LYS A 276 23.83 -9.00 13.13
C LYS A 276 23.89 -7.86 12.10
N GLN A 277 23.44 -8.11 10.86
CA GLN A 277 23.50 -7.12 9.77
C GLN A 277 22.15 -6.41 9.52
N ALA A 278 21.08 -6.78 10.24
CA ALA A 278 19.75 -6.28 9.97
C ALA A 278 19.63 -4.74 10.09
N ASP A 279 20.20 -4.12 11.13
CA ASP A 279 20.10 -2.66 11.32
C ASP A 279 20.90 -1.89 10.26
N ARG A 280 22.12 -2.35 9.95
CA ARG A 280 22.94 -1.75 8.87
C ARG A 280 22.31 -1.96 7.51
N GLY A 281 21.71 -3.13 7.28
CA GLY A 281 20.98 -3.45 6.07
C GLY A 281 19.78 -2.55 5.85
N THR A 282 19.01 -2.25 6.89
CA THR A 282 17.86 -1.33 6.81
C THR A 282 18.28 0.10 6.43
N ALA A 283 19.39 0.59 6.99
CA ALA A 283 19.93 1.90 6.61
C ALA A 283 20.39 1.93 5.15
N ALA A 284 21.14 0.89 4.71
CA ALA A 284 21.55 0.75 3.32
C ALA A 284 20.35 0.65 2.36
N PHE A 285 19.31 -0.09 2.75
CA PHE A 285 18.05 -0.18 2.00
C PHE A 285 17.40 1.19 1.81
N CYS A 286 17.27 1.99 2.85
CA CYS A 286 16.68 3.32 2.77
C CYS A 286 17.51 4.27 1.89
N LEU A 287 18.86 4.20 1.96
CA LEU A 287 19.73 4.98 1.09
C LEU A 287 19.58 4.55 -0.38
N ALA A 288 19.53 3.24 -0.65
CA ALA A 288 19.31 2.72 -2.00
C ALA A 288 17.91 3.09 -2.53
N ALA A 289 16.87 3.05 -1.69
CA ALA A 289 15.52 3.48 -2.04
C ALA A 289 15.48 4.98 -2.37
N PHE A 290 16.20 5.80 -1.60
CA PHE A 290 16.33 7.23 -1.90
C PHE A 290 17.01 7.45 -3.26
N ALA A 291 18.15 6.81 -3.51
CA ALA A 291 18.84 6.93 -4.79
C ALA A 291 17.94 6.46 -5.97
N GLY A 292 17.25 5.34 -5.81
CA GLY A 292 16.28 4.83 -6.79
C GLY A 292 15.11 5.78 -7.03
N SER A 293 14.68 6.53 -6.02
CA SER A 293 13.56 7.47 -6.13
C SER A 293 13.84 8.63 -7.10
N LEU A 294 15.11 8.95 -7.34
CA LEU A 294 15.52 10.02 -8.27
C LEU A 294 15.20 9.69 -9.74
N GLY A 295 15.07 8.40 -10.07
CA GLY A 295 14.77 7.93 -11.42
C GLY A 295 13.47 7.15 -11.57
N ALA A 296 12.74 6.89 -10.48
CA ALA A 296 11.54 6.07 -10.48
C ALA A 296 10.40 6.61 -11.33
N ASP A 297 10.35 7.93 -11.55
CA ASP A 297 9.35 8.59 -12.41
C ASP A 297 9.43 8.17 -13.88
N ARG A 298 10.56 7.60 -14.31
CA ARG A 298 10.78 7.12 -15.68
C ARG A 298 10.30 5.69 -15.89
N VAL A 299 9.96 5.00 -14.82
CA VAL A 299 9.57 3.59 -14.87
C VAL A 299 8.10 3.49 -15.30
N PRO A 300 7.77 2.69 -16.34
CA PRO A 300 6.41 2.59 -16.85
C PRO A 300 5.48 1.94 -15.83
N ALA A 301 4.19 2.35 -15.84
CA ALA A 301 3.17 1.84 -14.93
C ALA A 301 3.01 0.31 -14.98
N VAL A 302 3.23 -0.30 -16.15
CA VAL A 302 3.18 -1.76 -16.33
C VAL A 302 4.20 -2.48 -15.46
N PHE A 303 5.40 -1.93 -15.26
CA PHE A 303 6.40 -2.52 -14.37
C PHE A 303 5.89 -2.58 -12.92
N TRP A 304 5.30 -1.49 -12.42
CA TRP A 304 4.73 -1.44 -11.08
C TRP A 304 3.58 -2.43 -10.92
N ALA A 305 2.73 -2.51 -11.95
CA ALA A 305 1.59 -3.41 -11.97
C ALA A 305 2.03 -4.89 -11.96
N THR A 306 2.90 -5.29 -12.86
CA THR A 306 3.38 -6.67 -12.94
C THR A 306 4.19 -7.08 -11.71
N GLY A 307 5.03 -6.19 -11.20
CA GLY A 307 5.79 -6.42 -9.97
C GLY A 307 4.88 -6.63 -8.76
N ALA A 308 3.89 -5.76 -8.54
CA ALA A 308 2.94 -5.90 -7.43
C ALA A 308 2.14 -7.21 -7.54
N ALA A 309 1.63 -7.55 -8.73
CA ALA A 309 0.90 -8.81 -8.94
C ALA A 309 1.78 -10.04 -8.64
N THR A 310 3.04 -10.01 -9.05
CA THR A 310 3.98 -11.12 -8.86
C THR A 310 4.44 -11.25 -7.41
N PHE A 311 4.98 -10.18 -6.83
CA PHE A 311 5.64 -10.23 -5.52
C PHE A 311 4.69 -10.06 -4.35
N TRP A 312 3.64 -9.26 -4.48
CA TRP A 312 2.63 -9.12 -3.43
C TRP A 312 1.41 -10.03 -3.60
N GLY A 313 1.22 -10.63 -4.77
CA GLY A 313 0.12 -11.54 -5.05
C GLY A 313 0.59 -13.00 -5.19
N ILE A 314 1.21 -13.31 -6.32
CA ILE A 314 1.47 -14.71 -6.73
C ILE A 314 2.49 -15.39 -5.81
N LEU A 315 3.65 -14.78 -5.57
CA LEU A 315 4.74 -15.38 -4.80
C LEU A 315 4.33 -15.72 -3.36
N PRO A 316 3.71 -14.83 -2.57
CA PRO A 316 3.27 -15.15 -1.21
C PRO A 316 2.18 -16.23 -1.17
N VAL A 317 1.20 -16.16 -2.08
CA VAL A 317 0.12 -17.18 -2.14
C VAL A 317 0.69 -18.55 -2.47
N LEU A 318 1.54 -18.63 -3.50
CA LEU A 318 2.20 -19.88 -3.90
C LEU A 318 3.01 -20.47 -2.73
N THR A 319 3.80 -19.64 -2.06
CA THR A 319 4.61 -20.03 -0.92
C THR A 319 3.76 -20.63 0.20
N LEU A 320 2.67 -19.95 0.56
CA LEU A 320 1.79 -20.38 1.64
C LEU A 320 1.03 -21.67 1.28
N VAL A 321 0.61 -21.82 0.02
CA VAL A 321 -0.03 -23.05 -0.48
C VAL A 321 0.95 -24.24 -0.39
N ILE A 322 2.21 -24.07 -0.80
CA ILE A 322 3.22 -25.11 -0.70
C ILE A 322 3.43 -25.54 0.76
N VAL A 323 3.48 -24.57 1.69
CA VAL A 323 3.64 -24.86 3.13
C VAL A 323 2.43 -25.62 3.67
N ASP A 324 1.19 -25.21 3.29
CA ASP A 324 -0.02 -25.86 3.71
C ASP A 324 -0.06 -27.33 3.24
N ILE A 325 0.27 -27.61 1.98
CA ILE A 325 0.36 -28.96 1.42
C ILE A 325 1.44 -29.79 2.14
N LYS A 326 2.62 -29.21 2.41
CA LYS A 326 3.69 -29.93 3.12
C LYS A 326 3.30 -30.28 4.57
N LYS A 327 2.52 -29.44 5.25
CA LYS A 327 2.01 -29.72 6.59
C LYS A 327 0.97 -30.85 6.59
N ILE A 328 0.05 -30.85 5.63
CA ILE A 328 -0.97 -31.90 5.50
C ILE A 328 -0.32 -33.28 5.26
N LYS A 329 0.81 -33.34 4.54
CA LYS A 329 1.53 -34.61 4.29
C LYS A 329 2.35 -35.11 5.49
N LYS A 330 2.48 -34.34 6.56
CA LYS A 330 3.20 -34.76 7.80
C LYS A 330 2.27 -35.31 8.88
N PHE A 331 0.97 -35.23 8.68
CA PHE A 331 -0.10 -35.89 9.45
C PHE A 331 -0.69 -37.06 8.66
#